data_1be5dc4a4f443661b38c11ff05519281
#
_entry.id   1be5dc4a4f443661b38c11ff05519281
#
_cell.length_a   1.000
_cell.length_b   1.000
_cell.length_c   1.000
_cell.angle_alpha   90.00
_cell.angle_beta   90.00
_cell.angle_gamma   90.00
#
_symmetry.space_group_name_H-M   'P 1'
#
loop_
_entity.id
_entity.type
_entity.pdbx_description
1 polymer ?
#
loop_
_entity_poly.entity_id
_entity_poly.type
_entity_poly.pdbx_seq_one_letter_code
_entity_poly.pdbx_strand_id
1 'polypeptide(L)' 'MIKKDIKVDGMHCNSCVLAVQNSLEDVEGIMKANADLDSGIVKLELDSDNVSSEDINEAVKEVGFKVVK' A
#
# COMPACT_ATOMS: atom_id res chain seq x y z
N MET A 1 14.30 -8.96 -5.00
CA MET A 1 12.95 -8.43 -4.73
C MET A 1 12.71 -8.37 -3.24
N ILE A 2 12.17 -7.26 -2.79
CA ILE A 2 11.93 -7.03 -1.37
C ILE A 2 10.44 -7.09 -1.12
N LYS A 3 10.05 -7.80 -0.08
CA LYS A 3 8.64 -7.90 0.30
C LYS A 3 8.43 -7.15 1.60
N LYS A 4 7.39 -6.33 1.63
CA LYS A 4 7.07 -5.52 2.80
C LYS A 4 5.58 -5.58 3.05
N ASP A 5 5.20 -5.64 4.32
CA ASP A 5 3.80 -5.65 4.71
C ASP A 5 3.49 -4.38 5.49
N ILE A 6 2.37 -3.76 5.15
CA ILE A 6 1.88 -2.60 5.90
C ILE A 6 0.42 -2.84 6.25
N LYS A 7 -0.01 -2.23 7.33
CA LYS A 7 -1.41 -2.28 7.73
C LYS A 7 -2.06 -0.94 7.44
N VAL A 8 -3.18 -0.97 6.73
CA VAL A 8 -3.90 0.24 6.34
C VAL A 8 -5.26 0.24 7.01
N ASP A 9 -5.58 1.35 7.67
CA ASP A 9 -6.86 1.52 8.32
C ASP A 9 -7.83 2.23 7.39
N GLY A 10 -9.09 1.85 7.45
CA GLY A 10 -10.15 2.50 6.69
C GLY A 10 -10.63 1.77 5.47
N MET A 11 -10.03 0.65 5.11
CA MET A 11 -10.49 -0.15 3.98
C MET A 11 -11.73 -0.95 4.39
N HIS A 12 -12.88 -0.59 3.82
CA HIS A 12 -14.16 -1.21 4.15
C HIS A 12 -14.83 -1.93 3.00
N CYS A 13 -14.31 -1.79 1.79
CA CYS A 13 -14.91 -2.41 0.62
C CYS A 13 -13.86 -2.66 -0.45
N ASN A 14 -14.24 -3.44 -1.46
CA ASN A 14 -13.31 -3.78 -2.54
C ASN A 14 -12.81 -2.56 -3.29
N SER A 15 -13.64 -1.55 -3.46
CA SER A 15 -13.22 -0.32 -4.12
C SER A 15 -12.10 0.36 -3.36
N CYS A 16 -12.18 0.34 -2.04
CA CYS A 16 -11.12 0.90 -1.19
C CYS A 16 -9.81 0.15 -1.37
N VAL A 17 -9.90 -1.19 -1.40
CA VAL A 17 -8.73 -2.03 -1.62
C VAL A 17 -8.07 -1.70 -2.96
N LEU A 18 -8.87 -1.60 -4.01
CA LEU A 18 -8.35 -1.30 -5.34
C LEU A 18 -7.71 0.09 -5.39
N ALA A 19 -8.32 1.06 -4.72
CA ALA A 19 -7.77 2.42 -4.68
C ALA A 19 -6.40 2.43 -4.03
N VAL A 20 -6.25 1.73 -2.92
CA VAL A 20 -4.97 1.63 -2.22
C VAL A 20 -3.93 0.92 -3.08
N GLN A 21 -4.31 -0.19 -3.69
CA GLN A 21 -3.41 -0.94 -4.56
C GLN A 21 -2.92 -0.09 -5.73
N ASN A 22 -3.83 0.59 -6.40
CA ASN A 22 -3.49 1.42 -7.55
C ASN A 22 -2.57 2.57 -7.13
N SER A 23 -2.88 3.21 -6.03
CA SER A 23 -2.06 4.32 -5.55
C SER A 23 -0.65 3.86 -5.20
N LEU A 24 -0.53 2.71 -4.56
CA LEU A 24 0.78 2.18 -4.20
C LEU A 24 1.57 1.72 -5.43
N GLU A 25 0.89 1.11 -6.40
CA GLU A 25 1.56 0.67 -7.62
C GLU A 25 2.05 1.83 -8.47
N ASP A 26 1.50 3.01 -8.28
CA ASP A 26 1.97 4.22 -8.94
C ASP A 26 3.27 4.75 -8.33
N VAL A 27 3.62 4.30 -7.16
CA VAL A 27 4.87 4.74 -6.51
C VAL A 27 6.05 4.06 -7.21
N GLU A 28 7.02 4.87 -7.58
CA GLU A 28 8.22 4.36 -8.24
C GLU A 28 8.98 3.43 -7.32
N GLY A 29 9.32 2.25 -7.81
CA GLY A 29 10.00 1.24 -7.02
C GLY A 29 9.09 0.16 -6.47
N ILE A 30 7.79 0.37 -6.48
CA ILE A 30 6.84 -0.66 -6.09
C ILE A 30 6.40 -1.42 -7.32
N MET A 31 6.70 -2.72 -7.35
CA MET A 31 6.33 -3.57 -8.47
C MET A 31 4.91 -4.08 -8.36
N LYS A 32 4.48 -4.37 -7.14
CA LYS A 32 3.17 -4.98 -6.93
C LYS A 32 2.64 -4.64 -5.55
N ALA A 33 1.34 -4.45 -5.45
CA ALA A 33 0.67 -4.22 -4.18
C ALA A 33 -0.57 -5.09 -4.11
N ASN A 34 -0.70 -5.86 -3.03
CA ASN A 34 -1.86 -6.71 -2.78
C ASN A 34 -2.47 -6.33 -1.45
N ALA A 35 -3.65 -5.78 -1.48
CA ALA A 35 -4.36 -5.40 -0.27
C ALA A 35 -5.37 -6.48 0.13
N ASP A 36 -5.40 -6.81 1.41
CA ASP A 36 -6.34 -7.78 1.96
C ASP A 36 -7.38 -7.02 2.78
N LEU A 37 -8.63 -7.13 2.36
CA LEU A 37 -9.72 -6.43 3.02
C LEU A 37 -9.96 -6.95 4.44
N ASP A 38 -9.86 -8.25 4.62
CA ASP A 38 -10.18 -8.87 5.91
C ASP A 38 -9.20 -8.48 7.00
N SER A 39 -7.92 -8.49 6.70
CA SER A 39 -6.89 -8.19 7.69
C SER A 39 -6.45 -6.73 7.67
N GLY A 40 -6.74 -6.03 6.57
CA GLY A 40 -6.25 -4.67 6.39
C GLY A 40 -4.78 -4.58 6.06
N ILE A 41 -4.17 -5.71 5.74
CA ILE A 41 -2.73 -5.75 5.45
C ILE A 41 -2.51 -5.64 3.94
N VAL A 42 -1.57 -4.79 3.57
CA VAL A 42 -1.16 -4.65 2.17
C VAL A 42 0.23 -5.24 2.02
N LYS A 43 0.34 -6.21 1.13
CA LYS A 43 1.64 -6.83 0.83
C LYS A 43 2.24 -6.14 -0.37
N LEU A 44 3.44 -5.66 -0.22
CA LEU A 44 4.14 -4.93 -1.26
C LEU A 44 5.33 -5.73 -1.77
N GLU A 45 5.55 -5.68 -3.07
CA GLU A 45 6.76 -6.20 -3.69
C GLU A 45 7.53 -5.03 -4.27
N LEU A 46 8.74 -4.85 -3.81
CA LEU A 46 9.57 -3.72 -4.17
C LEU A 46 10.74 -4.18 -5.05
N ASP A 47 11.09 -3.34 -6.00
CA ASP A 47 12.22 -3.60 -6.88
C ASP A 47 13.55 -3.26 -6.19
N SER A 48 13.52 -2.31 -5.27
CA SER A 48 14.74 -1.87 -4.59
C SER A 48 14.39 -1.28 -3.23
N ASP A 49 15.44 -1.06 -2.42
CA ASP A 49 15.33 -0.42 -1.11
C ASP A 49 15.08 1.08 -1.20
N ASN A 50 15.02 1.63 -2.39
CA ASN A 50 14.86 3.07 -2.56
C ASN A 50 13.49 3.60 -2.20
N VAL A 51 12.52 2.72 -2.04
CA VAL A 51 11.18 3.14 -1.64
C VAL A 51 11.15 3.34 -0.14
N SER A 52 10.87 4.55 0.29
CA SER A 52 10.83 4.88 1.71
C SER A 52 9.43 4.66 2.28
N SER A 53 9.36 4.52 3.61
CA SER A 53 8.06 4.42 4.28
C SER A 53 7.22 5.67 4.06
N GLU A 54 7.86 6.83 3.92
CA GLU A 54 7.14 8.07 3.67
C GLU A 54 6.43 8.07 2.32
N ASP A 55 7.07 7.51 1.30
CA ASP A 55 6.44 7.40 -0.02
C ASP A 55 5.19 6.53 0.05
N ILE A 56 5.28 5.44 0.78
CA ILE A 56 4.15 4.52 0.97
C ILE A 56 3.03 5.23 1.75
N ASN A 57 3.39 5.93 2.83
CA ASN A 57 2.41 6.65 3.63
C ASN A 57 1.68 7.71 2.81
N GLU A 58 2.40 8.45 2.00
CA GLU A 58 1.80 9.48 1.16
C GLU A 58 0.84 8.90 0.14
N ALA A 59 1.22 7.79 -0.49
CA ALA A 59 0.35 7.14 -1.46
C ALA A 59 -0.97 6.69 -0.81
N VAL A 60 -0.90 6.17 0.39
CA VAL A 60 -2.09 5.75 1.12
C VAL A 60 -2.93 6.96 1.54
N LYS A 61 -2.29 8.05 1.94
CA LYS A 61 -3.00 9.27 2.33
C LYS A 61 -3.76 9.90 1.16
N GLU A 62 -3.20 9.81 -0.04
CA GLU A 62 -3.83 10.39 -1.21
C GLU A 62 -5.21 9.83 -1.50
N VAL A 63 -5.44 8.58 -1.15
CA VAL A 63 -6.73 7.94 -1.34
C VAL A 63 -7.61 8.00 -0.08
N GLY A 64 -7.16 8.73 0.94
CA GLY A 64 -7.95 8.98 2.13
C GLY A 64 -7.82 7.94 3.23
N PHE A 65 -6.78 7.12 3.18
CA PHE A 65 -6.55 6.10 4.19
C PHE A 65 -5.33 6.41 5.03
N LYS A 66 -5.03 5.53 5.95
CA LYS A 66 -3.96 5.75 6.92
C LYS A 66 -3.19 4.46 7.16
N VAL A 67 -1.89 4.56 7.14
CA VAL A 67 -1.03 3.43 7.51
C VAL A 67 -0.91 3.43 9.03
N VAL A 68 -1.29 2.31 9.65
CA VAL A 68 -1.24 2.20 11.10
C VAL A 68 -0.06 1.38 11.57
N LYS A 69 0.67 0.76 10.62
CA LYS A 69 1.89 0.07 10.99
C LYS A 69 2.75 -0.24 9.78
#